data_344a0c69c47b54fedb69386afff0c112
#
_entry.id   344a0c69c47b54fedb69386afff0c112
#
_cell.length_a   1.000
_cell.length_b   1.000
_cell.length_c   1.000
_cell.angle_alpha   90.00
_cell.angle_beta   90.00
_cell.angle_gamma   90.00
#
_symmetry.space_group_name_H-M   'P 1'
#
loop_
_entity.id
_entity.type
_entity.pdbx_description
1 polymer ?
#
loop_
_entity_poly.entity_id
_entity_poly.type
_entity_poly.pdbx_seq_one_letter_code
_entity_poly.pdbx_strand_id
1 'polypeptide(L)'
;MIIQTQEGRRAFILENTRIQPPPHTPELSLHLADEVTPIWRLTEEALAEIGLPPPFWAFAWAGGQALTRYVLDHPDEVAGKRVVDFAS
;
A
#
# COMPACT_ATOMS: atom_id res chain seq x y z
N MET A 1 -19.52 -6.59 -3.55
CA MET A 1 -18.38 -6.87 -2.65
C MET A 1 -18.66 -6.30 -1.27
N ILE A 2 -18.45 -7.08 -0.23
CA ILE A 2 -18.64 -6.64 1.15
C ILE A 2 -17.28 -6.19 1.71
N ILE A 3 -17.03 -4.89 1.72
CA ILE A 3 -15.74 -4.34 2.15
C ILE A 3 -15.67 -4.05 3.65
N GLN A 4 -16.78 -4.18 4.38
CA GLN A 4 -16.78 -4.02 5.82
C GLN A 4 -16.24 -5.26 6.55
N THR A 5 -16.15 -6.40 5.87
CA THR A 5 -15.56 -7.61 6.42
C THR A 5 -14.10 -7.73 6.05
N GLN A 6 -13.34 -8.48 6.84
CA GLN A 6 -11.93 -8.75 6.53
C GLN A 6 -11.77 -9.48 5.20
N GLU A 7 -12.64 -10.45 4.94
CA GLU A 7 -12.64 -11.19 3.68
C GLU A 7 -12.93 -10.29 2.48
N GLY A 8 -13.89 -9.37 2.62
CA GLY A 8 -14.21 -8.42 1.56
C GLY A 8 -13.07 -7.45 1.29
N ARG A 9 -12.40 -6.98 2.32
CA ARG A 9 -11.21 -6.13 2.18
C ARG A 9 -10.07 -6.85 1.48
N ARG A 10 -9.82 -8.09 1.88
CA ARG A 10 -8.81 -8.93 1.25
C ARG A 10 -9.10 -9.13 -0.25
N ALA A 11 -10.33 -9.48 -0.58
CA ALA A 11 -10.75 -9.67 -1.95
C ALA A 11 -10.56 -8.39 -2.77
N PHE A 12 -10.92 -7.24 -2.21
CA PHE A 12 -10.73 -5.95 -2.87
C PHE A 12 -9.25 -5.68 -3.16
N ILE A 13 -8.36 -5.94 -2.20
CA ILE A 13 -6.93 -5.76 -2.40
C ILE A 13 -6.43 -6.66 -3.53
N LEU A 14 -6.80 -7.94 -3.50
CA LEU A 14 -6.35 -8.91 -4.51
C LEU A 14 -6.82 -8.57 -5.92
N GLU A 15 -8.03 -8.01 -6.05
CA GLU A 15 -8.59 -7.62 -7.34
C GLU A 15 -8.01 -6.31 -7.89
N ASN A 16 -7.60 -5.40 -7.00
CA ASN A 16 -7.26 -4.03 -7.38
C ASN A 16 -5.77 -3.70 -7.30
N THR A 17 -4.95 -4.65 -6.91
CA THR A 17 -3.51 -4.47 -6.82
C THR A 17 -2.79 -5.65 -7.45
N ARG A 18 -1.50 -5.46 -7.65
CA ARG A 18 -0.59 -6.48 -8.10
C ARG A 18 0.62 -6.53 -7.16
N ILE A 19 1.15 -7.73 -6.89
CA ILE A 19 2.38 -7.85 -6.11
C ILE A 19 3.53 -7.37 -6.99
N GLN A 20 4.22 -6.35 -6.53
CA GLN A 20 5.32 -5.75 -7.27
C GLN A 20 6.26 -5.02 -6.32
N PRO A 21 7.53 -4.84 -6.70
CA PRO A 21 8.47 -4.10 -5.87
C PRO A 21 8.25 -2.59 -6.01
N PRO A 22 8.36 -1.84 -4.90
CA PRO A 22 8.48 -0.38 -5.00
C PRO A 22 9.77 -0.01 -5.74
N PRO A 23 9.77 1.06 -6.55
CA PRO A 23 10.94 1.39 -7.39
C PRO A 23 12.25 1.59 -6.63
N HIS A 24 12.20 2.18 -5.43
CA HIS A 24 13.40 2.49 -4.65
C HIS A 24 13.71 1.46 -3.57
N THR A 25 12.86 0.47 -3.40
CA THR A 25 13.05 -0.60 -2.42
C THR A 25 12.74 -1.96 -3.06
N PRO A 26 13.50 -2.36 -4.09
CA PRO A 26 13.18 -3.56 -4.86
C PRO A 26 13.30 -4.86 -4.07
N GLU A 27 13.90 -4.81 -2.89
CA GLU A 27 13.98 -5.95 -1.97
C GLU A 27 12.62 -6.36 -1.40
N LEU A 28 11.62 -5.48 -1.48
CA LEU A 28 10.29 -5.71 -0.93
C LEU A 28 9.30 -6.06 -2.03
N SER A 29 8.30 -6.85 -1.65
CA SER A 29 7.16 -7.17 -2.51
C SER A 29 5.89 -6.70 -1.81
N LEU A 30 5.17 -5.79 -2.43
CA LEU A 30 3.96 -5.18 -1.88
C LEU A 30 2.79 -5.30 -2.87
N HIS A 31 1.59 -5.28 -2.32
CA HIS A 31 0.38 -5.12 -3.13
C HIS A 31 0.22 -3.65 -3.50
N LEU A 32 0.54 -3.31 -4.74
CA LEU A 32 0.48 -1.93 -5.23
C LEU A 32 -0.44 -1.83 -6.44
N ALA A 33 -1.08 -0.68 -6.58
CA ALA A 33 -1.83 -0.34 -7.77
C ALA A 33 -0.88 0.20 -8.85
N ASP A 34 -1.26 -0.01 -10.09
CA ASP A 34 -0.62 0.59 -11.24
C ASP A 34 -1.66 0.79 -12.34
N GLU A 35 -1.22 1.28 -13.50
CA GLU A 35 -2.11 1.63 -14.61
C GLU A 35 -2.89 0.45 -15.19
N VAL A 36 -2.49 -0.79 -14.92
CA VAL A 36 -3.19 -1.99 -15.36
C VAL A 36 -4.13 -2.56 -14.30
N THR A 37 -4.12 -2.03 -13.09
CA THR A 37 -5.02 -2.48 -12.03
C THR A 37 -6.33 -1.69 -12.05
N PRO A 38 -7.48 -2.33 -11.71
CA PRO A 38 -8.77 -1.67 -11.79
C PRO A 38 -8.88 -0.39 -10.95
N ILE A 39 -8.25 -0.37 -9.77
CA ILE A 39 -8.34 0.78 -8.86
C ILE A 39 -7.77 2.07 -9.47
N TRP A 40 -6.85 1.96 -10.41
CA TRP A 40 -6.28 3.11 -11.09
C TRP A 40 -7.33 3.93 -11.84
N ARG A 41 -8.37 3.25 -12.31
CA ARG A 41 -9.44 3.86 -13.10
C ARG A 41 -10.65 4.28 -12.28
N LEU A 42 -10.67 3.96 -10.98
CA LEU A 42 -11.78 4.33 -10.13
C LEU A 42 -11.69 5.81 -9.76
N THR A 43 -12.83 6.49 -9.86
CA THR A 43 -12.95 7.88 -9.43
C THR A 43 -13.18 7.93 -7.92
N GLU A 44 -12.95 9.11 -7.32
CA GLU A 44 -13.27 9.32 -5.91
C GLU A 44 -14.76 9.08 -5.64
N GLU A 45 -15.62 9.46 -6.57
CA GLU A 45 -17.06 9.25 -6.47
C GLU A 45 -17.41 7.76 -6.46
N ALA A 46 -16.82 6.99 -7.37
CA ALA A 46 -17.05 5.55 -7.43
C ALA A 46 -16.56 4.86 -6.15
N LEU A 47 -15.44 5.28 -5.61
CA LEU A 47 -14.92 4.75 -4.36
C LEU A 47 -15.83 5.10 -3.18
N ALA A 48 -16.32 6.34 -3.13
CA ALA A 48 -17.23 6.79 -2.08
C ALA A 48 -18.53 5.98 -2.09
N GLU A 49 -19.06 5.60 -3.25
CA GLU A 49 -20.26 4.78 -3.38
C GLU A 49 -20.12 3.41 -2.72
N ILE A 50 -18.92 2.85 -2.71
CA ILE A 50 -18.66 1.57 -2.05
C ILE A 50 -18.05 1.74 -0.65
N GLY A 51 -18.06 2.96 -0.12
CA GLY A 51 -17.62 3.27 1.24
C GLY A 51 -16.12 3.35 1.43
N LEU A 52 -15.36 3.64 0.38
CA LEU A 52 -13.91 3.73 0.46
C LEU A 52 -13.42 5.17 0.33
N PRO A 53 -12.44 5.55 1.15
CA PRO A 53 -11.69 6.79 0.95
C PRO A 53 -10.74 6.66 -0.24
N PRO A 54 -10.05 7.74 -0.64
CA PRO A 54 -9.01 7.66 -1.65
C PRO A 54 -7.99 6.58 -1.33
N PRO A 55 -7.52 5.80 -2.32
CA PRO A 55 -6.73 4.60 -2.07
C PRO A 55 -5.24 4.90 -1.90
N PHE A 56 -4.89 5.76 -0.96
CA PHE A 56 -3.49 6.13 -0.69
C PHE A 56 -2.63 4.92 -0.32
N TRP A 57 -3.23 3.92 0.32
CA TRP A 57 -2.56 2.69 0.72
C TRP A 57 -2.03 1.86 -0.47
N ALA A 58 -2.60 2.06 -1.66
CA ALA A 58 -2.28 1.26 -2.83
C ALA A 58 -1.04 1.77 -3.59
N PHE A 59 -0.39 2.80 -3.09
CA PHE A 59 0.74 3.44 -3.78
C PHE A 59 1.93 3.58 -2.84
N ALA A 60 3.13 3.37 -3.39
CA ALA A 60 4.38 3.57 -2.66
C ALA A 60 4.81 5.03 -2.81
N TRP A 61 4.47 5.84 -1.83
CA TRP A 61 4.76 7.28 -1.84
C TRP A 61 6.25 7.56 -1.62
N ALA A 62 6.71 8.69 -2.16
CA ALA A 62 8.13 9.03 -2.17
C ALA A 62 8.74 9.10 -0.77
N GLY A 63 8.06 9.72 0.20
CA GLY A 63 8.55 9.81 1.57
C GLY A 63 8.70 8.45 2.24
N GLY A 64 7.70 7.57 2.05
CA GLY A 64 7.76 6.22 2.58
C GLY A 64 8.86 5.39 1.95
N GLN A 65 9.06 5.51 0.65
CA GLN A 65 10.15 4.83 -0.04
C GLN A 65 11.52 5.32 0.44
N ALA A 66 11.68 6.62 0.63
CA ALA A 66 12.94 7.19 1.12
C ALA A 66 13.27 6.69 2.52
N LEU A 67 12.29 6.70 3.43
CA LEU A 67 12.46 6.21 4.79
C LEU A 67 12.80 4.72 4.80
N THR A 68 12.08 3.93 4.01
CA THR A 68 12.32 2.50 3.90
C THR A 68 13.71 2.21 3.34
N ARG A 69 14.13 2.95 2.32
CA ARG A 69 15.49 2.82 1.77
C ARG A 69 16.54 3.10 2.83
N TYR A 70 16.35 4.14 3.62
CA TYR A 70 17.26 4.46 4.72
C TYR A 70 17.35 3.31 5.72
N VAL A 71 16.19 2.77 6.15
CA VAL A 71 16.15 1.67 7.13
C VAL A 71 16.82 0.40 6.58
N LEU A 72 16.58 0.06 5.32
CA LEU A 72 17.20 -1.10 4.68
C LEU A 72 18.73 -0.96 4.60
N ASP A 73 19.22 0.24 4.35
CA ASP A 73 20.64 0.52 4.27
C ASP A 73 21.29 0.69 5.67
N HIS A 74 20.49 0.96 6.70
CA HIS A 74 20.94 1.18 8.06
C HIS A 74 20.12 0.33 9.05
N PRO A 75 20.19 -1.00 8.96
CA PRO A 75 19.33 -1.87 9.77
C PRO A 75 19.53 -1.72 11.28
N ASP A 76 20.69 -1.24 11.72
CA ASP A 76 20.98 -1.00 13.14
C ASP A 76 20.05 0.04 13.77
N GLU A 77 19.47 0.92 12.96
CA GLU A 77 18.53 1.94 13.46
C GLU A 77 17.27 1.31 14.06
N VAL A 78 16.88 0.14 13.61
CA VAL A 78 15.61 -0.50 14.03
C VAL A 78 15.80 -1.91 14.59
N ALA A 79 16.94 -2.57 14.34
CA ALA A 79 17.16 -3.95 14.76
C ALA A 79 17.07 -4.07 16.29
N GLY A 80 16.26 -5.00 16.76
CA GLY A 80 16.06 -5.24 18.18
C GLY A 80 15.29 -4.15 18.92
N LYS A 81 14.76 -3.17 18.23
CA LYS A 81 14.02 -2.04 18.81
C LYS A 81 12.52 -2.20 18.63
N ARG A 82 11.77 -1.60 19.55
CA ARG A 82 10.34 -1.43 19.36
C ARG A 82 10.10 -0.24 18.45
N VAL A 83 9.26 -0.41 17.46
CA VAL A 83 8.96 0.64 16.49
C VAL A 83 7.46 0.88 16.48
N VAL A 84 7.07 2.14 16.42
CA VAL A 84 5.69 2.55 16.23
C VAL A 84 5.55 3.21 14.87
N ASP A 85 4.64 2.70 14.06
CA ASP A 85 4.26 3.33 12.81
C ASP A 85 3.02 4.18 13.08
N PHE A 86 3.21 5.50 13.04
CA PHE A 86 2.15 6.46 13.36
C PHE A 86 1.61 7.11 12.09
N ALA A 87 0.29 7.05 11.95
CA ALA A 87 -0.43 7.67 10.83
C ALA A 87 -0.03 7.13 9.44
N SER A 88 0.35 5.87 9.38
CA SER A 88 0.63 5.22 8.09
C SER A 88 -0.64 4.95 7.29
#